data_a71e69859f20287cc4d4f60b42d029e3
#
_entry.id   a71e69859f20287cc4d4f60b42d029e3
#
_cell.length_a   1.000
_cell.length_b   1.000
_cell.length_c   1.000
_cell.angle_alpha   90.00
_cell.angle_beta   90.00
_cell.angle_gamma   90.00
#
_symmetry.space_group_name_H-M   'P 1'
#
loop_
_entity.id
_entity.type
_entity.pdbx_description
1 polymer ?
#
loop_
_entity_poly.entity_id
_entity_poly.type
_entity_poly.pdbx_seq_one_letter_code
_entity_poly.pdbx_strand_id
1 'polypeptide(L)'
;LIAERYAANPKIAYIRILDQNNQILATEGMYKTRSGEVFARDALKNEKKVGRVEMTLIKPSIGEILRTQWLAILAFFIIHTVLWLLYRVVARPSRSEYLARIKNESRLKHEIQQLTQALELEKHHAAIAIAQAKTDSKKQKAKPTVIRADDQDQIALNIQFYDPKQLINTVNQSVSVPYFNLCQIFLNKSIELCAQHYKLSSSNFHIEQGFSKNGAIITTSASKPDAVICLAMIASVFQLLSEVLYKRYREDKRFVLQTRSAISTAVEAMQIDAIEAAQRLVHNLIAKESALYLNHEQLKQVNDQYQLVALPNPINALTRNAFMMNGMTPENAELAQSIRTEILKGKQGRF
;
A
#
# COMPACT_ATOMS: atom_id res chain seq x y z
N LEU A 1 -41.27 9.48 62.77
CA LEU A 1 -41.76 8.14 62.39
C LEU A 1 -41.50 7.80 60.92
N ILE A 2 -41.93 8.58 59.88
CA ILE A 2 -41.71 8.24 58.47
C ILE A 2 -40.30 8.57 58.08
N ALA A 3 -39.75 9.72 58.36
CA ALA A 3 -38.35 10.10 58.02
C ALA A 3 -37.37 9.19 58.71
N GLU A 4 -37.54 8.78 59.91
CA GLU A 4 -36.75 7.87 60.71
C GLU A 4 -36.68 6.50 60.09
N ARG A 5 -37.77 5.96 59.51
CA ARG A 5 -37.82 4.66 58.84
C ARG A 5 -36.97 4.64 57.57
N TYR A 6 -36.91 5.74 56.84
CA TYR A 6 -36.08 5.85 55.63
C TYR A 6 -34.62 6.21 55.97
N ALA A 7 -34.35 6.95 57.03
CA ALA A 7 -33.04 7.29 57.52
C ALA A 7 -32.28 6.05 58.03
N ALA A 8 -32.96 4.95 58.38
CA ALA A 8 -32.37 3.68 58.74
C ALA A 8 -31.69 2.96 57.59
N ASN A 9 -31.88 3.40 56.33
CA ASN A 9 -31.18 2.80 55.16
C ASN A 9 -29.73 3.31 55.11
N PRO A 10 -28.72 2.41 55.12
CA PRO A 10 -27.31 2.79 55.16
C PRO A 10 -26.83 3.56 53.89
N LYS A 11 -27.62 3.59 52.84
CA LYS A 11 -27.32 4.34 51.61
C LYS A 11 -27.78 5.80 51.66
N ILE A 12 -28.58 6.18 52.67
CA ILE A 12 -29.14 7.50 52.81
C ILE A 12 -28.33 8.26 53.86
N ALA A 13 -27.73 9.39 53.47
CA ALA A 13 -26.98 10.24 54.39
C ALA A 13 -27.93 11.01 55.33
N TYR A 14 -28.92 11.65 54.76
CA TYR A 14 -29.97 12.33 55.53
C TYR A 14 -31.20 12.62 54.67
N ILE A 15 -32.33 12.85 55.35
CA ILE A 15 -33.60 13.26 54.74
C ILE A 15 -34.02 14.55 55.39
N ARG A 16 -34.47 15.51 54.59
CA ARG A 16 -35.15 16.75 55.05
C ARG A 16 -36.54 16.82 54.47
N ILE A 17 -37.42 17.24 55.26
CA ILE A 17 -38.79 17.59 54.88
C ILE A 17 -38.98 19.10 55.14
N LEU A 18 -39.30 19.80 54.06
CA LEU A 18 -39.49 21.26 54.06
C LEU A 18 -40.94 21.59 53.81
N ASP A 19 -41.41 22.69 54.36
CA ASP A 19 -42.73 23.25 54.07
C ASP A 19 -42.74 24.03 52.74
N GLN A 20 -43.90 24.69 52.44
CA GLN A 20 -44.04 25.53 51.24
C GLN A 20 -43.06 26.73 51.21
N ASN A 21 -42.62 27.20 52.38
CA ASN A 21 -41.73 28.34 52.58
C ASN A 21 -40.27 27.93 52.71
N ASN A 22 -39.92 26.63 52.38
CA ASN A 22 -38.63 26.02 52.57
C ASN A 22 -38.12 25.99 54.02
N GLN A 23 -39.02 26.10 55.02
CA GLN A 23 -38.64 25.87 56.40
C GLN A 23 -38.55 24.37 56.69
N ILE A 24 -37.56 24.00 57.49
CA ILE A 24 -37.29 22.59 57.79
C ILE A 24 -38.34 22.13 58.84
N LEU A 25 -39.19 21.20 58.44
CA LEU A 25 -40.17 20.56 59.30
C LEU A 25 -39.60 19.36 60.07
N ALA A 26 -38.78 18.62 59.44
CA ALA A 26 -38.09 17.46 60.02
C ALA A 26 -36.76 17.20 59.31
N THR A 27 -35.74 16.71 60.03
CA THR A 27 -34.48 16.27 59.54
C THR A 27 -34.02 15.02 60.26
N GLU A 28 -33.68 13.99 59.57
CA GLU A 28 -33.18 12.75 60.15
C GLU A 28 -31.94 12.24 59.33
N GLY A 29 -30.96 11.67 60.07
CA GLY A 29 -29.73 11.10 59.48
C GLY A 29 -28.46 11.86 59.87
N MET A 30 -27.32 11.44 59.33
CA MET A 30 -26.00 12.02 59.66
C MET A 30 -25.72 13.28 58.82
N TYR A 31 -25.91 14.43 59.38
CA TYR A 31 -25.76 15.75 58.76
C TYR A 31 -24.33 16.15 58.35
N LYS A 32 -23.30 15.36 58.72
CA LYS A 32 -21.90 15.74 58.53
C LYS A 32 -21.28 15.26 57.21
N THR A 33 -21.99 14.51 56.37
CA THR A 33 -21.42 14.00 55.12
C THR A 33 -21.71 14.93 53.96
N ARG A 34 -20.72 15.77 53.60
CA ARG A 34 -20.82 16.74 52.49
C ARG A 34 -20.73 16.12 51.09
N SER A 35 -20.53 14.81 50.95
CA SER A 35 -20.32 14.12 49.67
C SER A 35 -21.45 13.17 49.31
N GLY A 36 -22.57 13.72 48.88
CA GLY A 36 -23.69 12.91 48.41
C GLY A 36 -24.47 13.63 47.30
N GLU A 37 -25.24 12.89 46.54
CA GLU A 37 -26.13 13.43 45.53
C GLU A 37 -27.49 13.74 46.18
N VAL A 38 -27.95 15.00 46.04
CA VAL A 38 -29.21 15.46 46.64
C VAL A 38 -30.34 15.26 45.63
N PHE A 39 -31.31 14.46 46.01
CA PHE A 39 -32.55 14.26 45.27
C PHE A 39 -33.68 15.04 46.00
N ALA A 40 -34.35 15.90 45.27
CA ALA A 40 -35.41 16.71 45.81
C ALA A 40 -36.70 16.47 45.01
N ARG A 41 -37.82 16.32 45.72
CA ARG A 41 -39.16 16.19 45.12
C ARG A 41 -40.15 17.02 45.84
N ASP A 42 -40.91 17.79 45.09
CA ASP A 42 -41.99 18.59 45.65
C ASP A 42 -43.21 17.72 46.00
N ALA A 43 -43.77 17.95 47.19
CA ALA A 43 -45.01 17.33 47.64
C ALA A 43 -46.19 18.20 47.18
N LEU A 44 -47.06 17.62 46.37
CA LEU A 44 -48.24 18.32 45.84
C LEU A 44 -49.52 17.78 46.46
N LYS A 45 -50.45 18.68 46.83
CA LYS A 45 -51.84 18.36 47.24
C LYS A 45 -52.78 19.24 46.42
N ASN A 46 -53.66 18.62 45.62
CA ASN A 46 -54.60 19.34 44.74
C ASN A 46 -53.84 20.35 43.82
N GLU A 47 -52.77 19.89 43.21
CA GLU A 47 -51.86 20.65 42.30
C GLU A 47 -51.14 21.83 42.98
N LYS A 48 -51.35 22.07 44.28
CA LYS A 48 -50.59 23.08 45.01
C LYS A 48 -49.43 22.43 45.76
N LYS A 49 -48.27 23.08 45.70
CA LYS A 49 -47.06 22.66 46.43
C LYS A 49 -47.31 22.86 47.91
N VAL A 50 -47.27 21.80 48.70
CA VAL A 50 -47.46 21.82 50.18
C VAL A 50 -46.12 21.59 50.90
N GLY A 51 -45.07 21.22 50.21
CA GLY A 51 -43.75 21.05 50.79
C GLY A 51 -42.78 20.43 49.82
N ARG A 52 -41.60 20.10 50.31
CA ARG A 52 -40.51 19.46 49.54
C ARG A 52 -39.81 18.43 50.42
N VAL A 53 -39.50 17.30 49.84
CA VAL A 53 -38.67 16.27 50.47
C VAL A 53 -37.30 16.23 49.74
N GLU A 54 -36.25 16.38 50.53
CA GLU A 54 -34.86 16.27 50.05
C GLU A 54 -34.21 15.05 50.69
N MET A 55 -33.56 14.24 49.89
CA MET A 55 -32.84 13.05 50.30
C MET A 55 -31.44 13.07 49.73
N THR A 56 -30.44 12.88 50.56
CA THR A 56 -29.05 12.81 50.14
C THR A 56 -28.57 11.36 50.20
N LEU A 57 -28.12 10.86 49.08
CA LEU A 57 -27.53 9.51 48.97
C LEU A 57 -26.02 9.57 49.17
N ILE A 58 -25.47 8.62 49.91
CA ILE A 58 -24.02 8.46 50.10
C ILE A 58 -23.43 7.89 48.82
N LYS A 59 -22.47 8.60 48.22
CA LYS A 59 -21.67 8.05 47.12
C LYS A 59 -20.57 7.17 47.73
N PRO A 60 -20.46 5.90 47.33
CA PRO A 60 -19.35 5.05 47.80
C PRO A 60 -18.01 5.66 47.37
N SER A 61 -17.06 5.71 48.26
CA SER A 61 -15.71 6.17 47.93
C SER A 61 -15.00 5.14 47.04
N ILE A 62 -14.03 5.61 46.24
CA ILE A 62 -13.21 4.71 45.41
C ILE A 62 -12.55 3.61 46.25
N GLY A 63 -12.13 3.95 47.48
CA GLY A 63 -11.57 2.99 48.43
C GLY A 63 -12.56 1.90 48.87
N GLU A 64 -13.84 2.26 49.02
CA GLU A 64 -14.91 1.33 49.40
C GLU A 64 -15.27 0.38 48.24
N ILE A 65 -15.31 0.90 47.02
CA ILE A 65 -15.49 0.10 45.80
C ILE A 65 -14.32 -0.87 45.62
N LEU A 66 -13.08 -0.39 45.76
CA LEU A 66 -11.88 -1.21 45.71
C LEU A 66 -11.92 -2.31 46.79
N ARG A 67 -12.30 -1.99 48.03
CA ARG A 67 -12.37 -2.98 49.10
C ARG A 67 -13.48 -4.02 48.87
N THR A 68 -14.58 -3.65 48.26
CA THR A 68 -15.70 -4.58 48.00
C THR A 68 -15.44 -5.46 46.76
N GLN A 69 -14.73 -4.92 45.76
CA GLN A 69 -14.52 -5.60 44.46
C GLN A 69 -13.07 -6.04 44.19
N TRP A 70 -12.20 -5.98 45.20
CA TRP A 70 -10.77 -6.31 45.02
C TRP A 70 -10.52 -7.71 44.45
N LEU A 71 -11.36 -8.70 44.82
CA LEU A 71 -11.29 -10.06 44.25
C LEU A 71 -11.58 -10.11 42.76
N ALA A 72 -12.58 -9.35 42.31
CA ALA A 72 -12.93 -9.25 40.89
C ALA A 72 -11.80 -8.56 40.09
N ILE A 73 -11.21 -7.50 40.64
CA ILE A 73 -10.08 -6.79 40.05
C ILE A 73 -8.87 -7.72 39.96
N LEU A 74 -8.56 -8.44 41.03
CA LEU A 74 -7.46 -9.41 41.04
C LEU A 74 -7.67 -10.52 40.00
N ALA A 75 -8.88 -11.09 39.94
CA ALA A 75 -9.22 -12.11 38.94
C ALA A 75 -9.05 -11.60 37.51
N PHE A 76 -9.47 -10.35 37.24
CA PHE A 76 -9.27 -9.71 35.93
C PHE A 76 -7.79 -9.60 35.56
N PHE A 77 -6.93 -9.16 36.49
CA PHE A 77 -5.49 -9.08 36.24
C PHE A 77 -4.86 -10.46 35.99
N ILE A 78 -5.27 -11.47 36.74
CA ILE A 78 -4.78 -12.86 36.56
C ILE A 78 -5.17 -13.36 35.16
N ILE A 79 -6.43 -13.22 34.76
CA ILE A 79 -6.93 -13.64 33.45
C ILE A 79 -6.17 -12.91 32.33
N HIS A 80 -6.00 -11.60 32.48
CA HIS A 80 -5.28 -10.79 31.49
C HIS A 80 -3.82 -11.23 31.37
N THR A 81 -3.15 -11.51 32.47
CA THR A 81 -1.76 -11.99 32.49
C THR A 81 -1.65 -13.37 31.85
N VAL A 82 -2.57 -14.30 32.13
CA VAL A 82 -2.60 -15.61 31.52
C VAL A 82 -2.83 -15.53 30.02
N LEU A 83 -3.77 -14.71 29.56
CA LEU A 83 -4.03 -14.48 28.14
C LEU A 83 -2.80 -13.88 27.45
N TRP A 84 -2.11 -12.93 28.08
CA TRP A 84 -0.89 -12.34 27.54
C TRP A 84 0.24 -13.36 27.42
N LEU A 85 0.42 -14.23 28.42
CA LEU A 85 1.40 -15.32 28.38
C LEU A 85 1.07 -16.34 27.29
N LEU A 86 -0.21 -16.75 27.17
CA LEU A 86 -0.66 -17.63 26.10
C LEU A 86 -0.40 -17.02 24.73
N TYR A 87 -0.76 -15.74 24.53
CA TYR A 87 -0.47 -15.03 23.30
C TYR A 87 1.03 -15.00 23.00
N ARG A 88 1.86 -14.73 24.01
CA ARG A 88 3.32 -14.69 23.85
C ARG A 88 3.92 -16.06 23.48
N VAL A 89 3.35 -17.16 23.97
CA VAL A 89 3.80 -18.52 23.62
C VAL A 89 3.36 -18.89 22.21
N VAL A 90 2.09 -18.61 21.85
CA VAL A 90 1.53 -18.95 20.54
C VAL A 90 2.07 -18.03 19.44
N ALA A 91 2.25 -16.73 19.71
CA ALA A 91 2.75 -15.76 18.75
C ALA A 91 4.29 -15.80 18.57
N ARG A 92 5.02 -16.59 19.34
CA ARG A 92 6.46 -16.79 19.07
C ARG A 92 6.61 -17.62 17.81
N PRO A 93 7.20 -17.04 16.73
CA PRO A 93 7.52 -17.82 15.55
C PRO A 93 8.38 -19.00 15.96
N SER A 94 8.07 -20.18 15.45
CA SER A 94 8.83 -21.38 15.76
C SER A 94 10.31 -21.13 15.42
N ARG A 95 11.22 -21.69 16.22
CA ARG A 95 12.67 -21.54 16.01
C ARG A 95 13.07 -21.92 14.57
N SER A 96 12.35 -22.86 13.97
CA SER A 96 12.53 -23.30 12.59
C SER A 96 12.15 -22.21 11.57
N GLU A 97 11.08 -21.45 11.80
CA GLU A 97 10.70 -20.33 10.91
C GLU A 97 11.66 -19.16 11.02
N TYR A 98 12.15 -18.86 12.22
CA TYR A 98 13.16 -17.82 12.41
C TYR A 98 14.48 -18.20 11.72
N LEU A 99 14.96 -19.44 11.88
CA LEU A 99 16.15 -19.94 11.20
C LEU A 99 15.96 -20.02 9.68
N ALA A 100 14.77 -20.42 9.20
CA ALA A 100 14.45 -20.40 7.78
C ALA A 100 14.46 -18.97 7.20
N ARG A 101 13.95 -17.99 7.95
CA ARG A 101 13.99 -16.57 7.54
C ARG A 101 15.43 -16.06 7.45
N ILE A 102 16.27 -16.32 8.46
CA ILE A 102 17.69 -15.93 8.45
C ILE A 102 18.44 -16.59 7.31
N LYS A 103 18.20 -17.90 7.08
CA LYS A 103 18.83 -18.65 5.99
C LYS A 103 18.40 -18.11 4.60
N ASN A 104 17.12 -17.80 4.43
CA ASN A 104 16.62 -17.16 3.22
C ASN A 104 17.17 -15.75 3.04
N GLU A 105 17.29 -14.98 4.11
CA GLU A 105 17.85 -13.63 4.06
C GLU A 105 19.36 -13.62 3.74
N SER A 106 20.12 -14.56 4.31
CA SER A 106 21.55 -14.72 3.97
C SER A 106 21.76 -15.20 2.53
N ARG A 107 20.89 -16.11 2.06
CA ARG A 107 20.92 -16.60 0.66
C ARG A 107 20.57 -15.46 -0.31
N LEU A 108 19.54 -14.66 0.00
CA LEU A 108 19.16 -13.50 -0.81
C LEU A 108 20.27 -12.45 -0.84
N LYS A 109 20.93 -12.20 0.30
CA LYS A 109 22.08 -11.27 0.36
C LYS A 109 23.23 -11.76 -0.50
N HIS A 110 23.53 -13.05 -0.47
CA HIS A 110 24.58 -13.64 -1.28
C HIS A 110 24.26 -13.59 -2.78
N GLU A 111 23.02 -13.86 -3.15
CA GLU A 111 22.53 -13.78 -4.53
C GLU A 111 22.54 -12.34 -5.07
N ILE A 112 22.13 -11.37 -4.23
CA ILE A 112 22.23 -9.92 -4.54
C ILE A 112 23.70 -9.52 -4.72
N GLN A 113 24.60 -10.02 -3.89
CA GLN A 113 26.02 -9.69 -3.98
C GLN A 113 26.67 -10.28 -5.24
N GLN A 114 26.31 -11.51 -5.61
CA GLN A 114 26.75 -12.12 -6.88
C GLN A 114 26.21 -11.38 -8.09
N LEU A 115 24.92 -11.00 -8.08
CA LEU A 115 24.32 -10.23 -9.17
C LEU A 115 24.91 -8.83 -9.27
N THR A 116 25.24 -8.20 -8.14
CA THR A 116 25.90 -6.88 -8.13
C THR A 116 27.30 -6.97 -8.72
N GLN A 117 28.06 -8.01 -8.39
CA GLN A 117 29.39 -8.25 -8.97
C GLN A 117 29.31 -8.55 -10.47
N ALA A 118 28.33 -9.37 -10.90
CA ALA A 118 28.11 -9.63 -12.32
C ALA A 118 27.74 -8.35 -13.09
N LEU A 119 26.89 -7.50 -12.49
CA LEU A 119 26.50 -6.21 -13.07
C LEU A 119 27.67 -5.21 -13.13
N GLU A 120 28.56 -5.20 -12.13
CA GLU A 120 29.78 -4.38 -12.16
C GLU A 120 30.76 -4.85 -13.24
N LEU A 121 30.90 -6.16 -13.42
CA LEU A 121 31.69 -6.72 -14.51
C LEU A 121 31.10 -6.34 -15.88
N GLU A 122 29.80 -6.44 -16.05
CA GLU A 122 29.13 -6.08 -17.30
C GLU A 122 29.20 -4.57 -17.58
N LYS A 123 29.06 -3.72 -16.53
CA LYS A 123 29.31 -2.29 -16.65
C LYS A 123 30.76 -1.95 -17.00
N HIS A 124 31.71 -2.72 -16.49
CA HIS A 124 33.12 -2.53 -16.82
C HIS A 124 33.40 -2.91 -18.28
N HIS A 125 32.78 -4.00 -18.77
CA HIS A 125 32.87 -4.39 -20.19
C HIS A 125 32.14 -3.38 -21.09
N ALA A 126 30.97 -2.88 -20.69
CA ALA A 126 30.24 -1.83 -21.42
C ALA A 126 31.02 -0.49 -21.42
N ALA A 127 31.65 -0.14 -20.30
CA ALA A 127 32.48 1.08 -20.21
C ALA A 127 33.73 1.00 -21.10
N ILE A 128 34.35 -0.19 -21.21
CA ILE A 128 35.47 -0.42 -22.11
C ILE A 128 35.02 -0.35 -23.59
N ALA A 129 33.85 -0.93 -23.92
CA ALA A 129 33.25 -0.84 -25.26
C ALA A 129 32.87 0.60 -25.64
N ILE A 130 32.31 1.38 -24.66
CA ILE A 130 31.98 2.81 -24.84
C ILE A 130 33.26 3.66 -24.95
N ALA A 131 34.33 3.31 -24.22
CA ALA A 131 35.62 4.02 -24.32
C ALA A 131 36.29 3.76 -25.69
N GLN A 132 36.16 2.55 -26.24
CA GLN A 132 36.61 2.24 -27.57
C GLN A 132 35.77 2.91 -28.66
N ALA A 133 34.46 3.03 -28.48
CA ALA A 133 33.55 3.75 -29.38
C ALA A 133 33.68 5.30 -29.30
N LYS A 134 34.15 5.86 -28.18
CA LYS A 134 34.36 7.30 -28.00
C LYS A 134 35.63 7.83 -28.68
N THR A 135 36.52 7.00 -29.08
CA THR A 135 37.68 7.39 -29.90
C THR A 135 37.28 7.71 -31.35
N ASP A 136 36.14 7.18 -31.83
CA ASP A 136 35.69 7.37 -33.20
C ASP A 136 34.59 8.43 -33.39
N SER A 137 34.02 9.00 -32.32
CA SER A 137 32.88 9.94 -32.42
C SER A 137 33.10 11.28 -31.78
N LYS A 138 34.27 11.91 -32.00
CA LYS A 138 34.45 13.35 -31.73
C LYS A 138 33.99 14.17 -32.91
N LYS A 139 32.67 14.22 -33.19
CA LYS A 139 31.95 15.28 -33.92
C LYS A 139 30.48 14.91 -34.10
N GLN A 140 29.64 15.31 -33.18
CA GLN A 140 28.30 15.73 -33.58
C GLN A 140 27.63 16.58 -32.46
N LYS A 141 27.46 17.86 -32.78
CA LYS A 141 26.64 18.81 -32.06
C LYS A 141 25.16 18.41 -32.14
N ALA A 142 24.43 18.63 -31.05
CA ALA A 142 22.99 18.43 -30.98
C ALA A 142 22.25 19.15 -32.12
N LYS A 143 21.50 18.38 -32.90
CA LYS A 143 20.48 18.87 -33.87
C LYS A 143 19.11 18.47 -33.36
N PRO A 144 18.06 19.25 -33.65
CA PRO A 144 16.69 18.91 -33.29
C PRO A 144 16.33 17.55 -33.89
N THR A 145 15.70 16.70 -33.11
CA THR A 145 15.36 15.32 -33.45
C THR A 145 14.30 15.30 -34.55
N VAL A 146 14.75 15.05 -35.77
CA VAL A 146 13.86 14.63 -36.86
C VAL A 146 13.57 13.16 -36.58
N ILE A 147 12.29 12.80 -36.38
CA ILE A 147 11.84 11.41 -36.20
C ILE A 147 12.37 10.61 -37.41
N ARG A 148 13.23 9.64 -37.13
CA ARG A 148 13.73 8.73 -38.18
C ARG A 148 12.63 7.72 -38.48
N ALA A 149 12.60 7.20 -39.71
CA ALA A 149 11.63 6.18 -40.12
C ALA A 149 11.66 4.92 -39.21
N ASP A 150 12.80 4.60 -38.62
CA ASP A 150 12.94 3.51 -37.64
C ASP A 150 12.22 3.80 -36.29
N ASP A 151 12.02 5.08 -35.93
CA ASP A 151 11.34 5.46 -34.69
C ASP A 151 9.81 5.32 -34.77
N GLN A 152 9.24 5.26 -35.97
CA GLN A 152 7.80 5.08 -36.19
C GLN A 152 7.33 3.66 -35.91
N ASP A 153 8.21 2.66 -36.04
CA ASP A 153 7.91 1.26 -35.79
C ASP A 153 8.23 0.83 -34.33
N GLN A 154 8.52 1.77 -33.46
CA GLN A 154 8.87 1.49 -32.07
C GLN A 154 7.67 1.61 -31.15
N ILE A 155 7.56 0.67 -30.20
CA ILE A 155 6.63 0.73 -29.08
C ILE A 155 7.43 0.79 -27.80
N ALA A 156 7.06 1.67 -26.88
CA ALA A 156 7.70 1.83 -25.59
C ALA A 156 6.73 1.52 -24.45
N LEU A 157 7.21 0.77 -23.46
CA LEU A 157 6.59 0.58 -22.16
C LEU A 157 7.39 1.36 -21.12
N ASN A 158 6.76 2.30 -20.44
CA ASN A 158 7.33 3.02 -19.31
C ASN A 158 6.64 2.58 -18.02
N ILE A 159 7.44 2.12 -17.04
CA ILE A 159 6.98 1.74 -15.71
C ILE A 159 7.58 2.74 -14.71
N GLN A 160 6.73 3.49 -14.02
CA GLN A 160 7.16 4.48 -13.03
C GLN A 160 6.60 4.17 -11.64
N PHE A 161 7.30 4.68 -10.62
CA PHE A 161 6.78 4.70 -9.26
C PHE A 161 5.75 5.83 -9.09
N TYR A 162 4.65 5.52 -8.43
CA TYR A 162 3.69 6.54 -8.00
C TYR A 162 4.11 7.09 -6.65
N ASP A 163 4.70 8.26 -6.67
CA ASP A 163 5.26 8.93 -5.48
C ASP A 163 4.82 10.40 -5.38
N PRO A 164 3.54 10.68 -5.05
CA PRO A 164 3.02 12.03 -4.94
C PRO A 164 3.67 12.84 -3.80
N LYS A 165 4.29 12.16 -2.83
CA LYS A 165 4.97 12.80 -1.69
C LYS A 165 6.48 12.91 -1.87
N GLN A 166 7.01 12.52 -3.02
CA GLN A 166 8.44 12.53 -3.33
C GLN A 166 9.32 11.78 -2.29
N LEU A 167 8.78 10.71 -1.73
CA LEU A 167 9.47 9.89 -0.72
C LEU A 167 10.79 9.32 -1.25
N ILE A 168 10.85 9.01 -2.55
CA ILE A 168 12.05 8.48 -3.20
C ILE A 168 13.26 9.41 -3.08
N ASN A 169 13.03 10.71 -2.98
CA ASN A 169 14.10 11.71 -2.82
C ASN A 169 14.56 11.83 -1.37
N THR A 170 13.80 11.33 -0.41
CA THR A 170 14.14 11.40 1.03
C THR A 170 14.83 10.13 1.54
N VAL A 171 14.77 9.05 0.77
CA VAL A 171 15.31 7.74 1.16
C VAL A 171 16.79 7.63 0.80
N ASN A 172 17.58 7.12 1.75
CA ASN A 172 19.00 6.88 1.53
C ASN A 172 19.22 5.85 0.41
N GLN A 173 20.30 6.03 -0.35
CA GLN A 173 20.69 5.13 -1.44
C GLN A 173 20.89 3.68 -0.97
N SER A 174 21.37 3.47 0.25
CA SER A 174 21.50 2.13 0.85
C SER A 174 20.16 1.36 0.95
N VAL A 175 19.04 2.06 0.92
CA VAL A 175 17.69 1.47 0.96
C VAL A 175 17.06 1.44 -0.43
N SER A 176 17.19 2.52 -1.21
CA SER A 176 16.56 2.64 -2.53
C SER A 176 17.23 1.77 -3.61
N VAL A 177 18.57 1.66 -3.60
CA VAL A 177 19.29 0.86 -4.61
C VAL A 177 18.93 -0.63 -4.54
N PRO A 178 18.92 -1.31 -3.39
CA PRO A 178 18.47 -2.70 -3.31
C PRO A 178 17.02 -2.89 -3.78
N TYR A 179 16.14 -1.92 -3.52
CA TYR A 179 14.76 -1.95 -3.97
C TYR A 179 14.66 -1.84 -5.50
N PHE A 180 15.41 -0.92 -6.13
CA PHE A 180 15.45 -0.81 -7.59
C PHE A 180 16.05 -2.04 -8.25
N ASN A 181 17.10 -2.63 -7.68
CA ASN A 181 17.69 -3.87 -8.17
C ASN A 181 16.68 -5.03 -8.13
N LEU A 182 15.88 -5.12 -7.07
CA LEU A 182 14.83 -6.14 -7.00
C LEU A 182 13.74 -5.91 -8.05
N CYS A 183 13.32 -4.65 -8.26
CA CYS A 183 12.40 -4.30 -9.34
C CYS A 183 12.97 -4.66 -10.71
N GLN A 184 14.28 -4.44 -10.93
CA GLN A 184 14.97 -4.82 -12.18
C GLN A 184 14.96 -6.33 -12.40
N ILE A 185 15.24 -7.12 -11.38
CA ILE A 185 15.17 -8.58 -11.45
C ILE A 185 13.76 -9.04 -11.82
N PHE A 186 12.75 -8.47 -11.21
CA PHE A 186 11.35 -8.78 -11.52
C PHE A 186 11.01 -8.41 -12.96
N LEU A 187 11.48 -7.27 -13.44
CA LEU A 187 11.27 -6.85 -14.82
C LEU A 187 11.91 -7.80 -15.82
N ASN A 188 13.20 -8.13 -15.61
CA ASN A 188 13.93 -9.05 -16.49
C ASN A 188 13.24 -10.42 -16.55
N LYS A 189 12.80 -10.95 -15.41
CA LYS A 189 12.05 -12.20 -15.34
C LYS A 189 10.68 -12.13 -16.01
N SER A 190 10.00 -11.01 -15.88
CA SER A 190 8.72 -10.78 -16.56
C SER A 190 8.90 -10.75 -18.08
N ILE A 191 9.94 -10.08 -18.58
CA ILE A 191 10.28 -10.07 -20.00
C ILE A 191 10.60 -11.50 -20.49
N GLU A 192 11.46 -12.23 -19.77
CA GLU A 192 11.88 -13.60 -20.15
C GLU A 192 10.65 -14.53 -20.28
N LEU A 193 9.81 -14.61 -19.24
CA LEU A 193 8.69 -15.55 -19.20
C LEU A 193 7.54 -15.14 -20.12
N CYS A 194 7.23 -13.84 -20.20
CA CYS A 194 6.20 -13.36 -21.14
C CYS A 194 6.64 -13.59 -22.60
N ALA A 195 7.89 -13.24 -22.95
CA ALA A 195 8.42 -13.48 -24.28
C ALA A 195 8.39 -14.97 -24.66
N GLN A 196 8.78 -15.85 -23.72
CA GLN A 196 8.71 -17.30 -23.94
C GLN A 196 7.27 -17.78 -24.20
N HIS A 197 6.28 -17.26 -23.46
CA HIS A 197 4.87 -17.61 -23.67
C HIS A 197 4.37 -17.22 -25.07
N TYR A 198 4.68 -15.99 -25.50
CA TYR A 198 4.31 -15.48 -26.83
C TYR A 198 5.24 -15.94 -27.94
N LYS A 199 6.16 -16.89 -27.68
CA LYS A 199 7.15 -17.41 -28.65
C LYS A 199 8.02 -16.32 -29.29
N LEU A 200 8.26 -15.25 -28.54
CA LEU A 200 9.15 -14.16 -28.89
C LEU A 200 10.53 -14.38 -28.25
N SER A 201 11.57 -13.85 -28.89
CA SER A 201 12.88 -13.79 -28.23
C SER A 201 12.89 -12.65 -27.21
N SER A 202 13.42 -12.88 -26.02
CA SER A 202 13.65 -11.82 -25.03
C SER A 202 14.55 -10.70 -25.55
N SER A 203 15.43 -11.00 -26.53
CA SER A 203 16.27 -10.01 -27.22
C SER A 203 15.48 -8.99 -28.08
N ASN A 204 14.19 -9.24 -28.32
CA ASN A 204 13.32 -8.27 -29.01
C ASN A 204 12.91 -7.11 -28.13
N PHE A 205 13.09 -7.23 -26.82
CA PHE A 205 12.73 -6.22 -25.83
C PHE A 205 14.01 -5.57 -25.31
N HIS A 206 14.23 -4.31 -25.69
CA HIS A 206 15.40 -3.54 -25.27
C HIS A 206 15.07 -2.72 -24.03
N ILE A 207 15.90 -2.82 -23.01
CA ILE A 207 15.79 -2.01 -21.80
C ILE A 207 16.60 -0.75 -22.04
N GLU A 208 15.92 0.33 -22.45
CA GLU A 208 16.54 1.63 -22.69
C GLU A 208 16.98 2.28 -21.37
N GLN A 209 16.16 2.09 -20.34
CA GLN A 209 16.43 2.56 -18.99
C GLN A 209 16.07 1.49 -17.98
N GLY A 210 17.07 1.04 -17.21
CA GLY A 210 16.84 0.16 -16.07
C GLY A 210 16.20 0.88 -14.89
N PHE A 211 15.66 0.11 -13.94
CA PHE A 211 14.98 0.68 -12.78
C PHE A 211 15.86 1.63 -11.99
N SER A 212 15.38 2.84 -11.86
CA SER A 212 15.95 3.93 -11.09
C SER A 212 14.81 4.72 -10.42
N LYS A 213 15.11 5.85 -9.80
CA LYS A 213 14.08 6.76 -9.28
C LYS A 213 13.07 7.21 -10.35
N ASN A 214 13.45 7.21 -11.62
CA ASN A 214 12.61 7.59 -12.76
C ASN A 214 11.82 6.39 -13.35
N GLY A 215 11.90 5.21 -12.72
CA GLY A 215 11.28 3.99 -13.25
C GLY A 215 12.16 3.28 -14.26
N ALA A 216 11.55 2.51 -15.16
CA ALA A 216 12.20 1.73 -16.23
C ALA A 216 11.50 1.94 -17.57
N ILE A 217 12.25 1.84 -18.67
CA ILE A 217 11.74 1.98 -20.03
C ILE A 217 12.20 0.78 -20.85
N ILE A 218 11.26 0.14 -21.54
CA ILE A 218 11.47 -0.99 -22.41
C ILE A 218 10.90 -0.64 -23.77
N THR A 219 11.63 -0.98 -24.83
CA THR A 219 11.20 -0.78 -26.20
C THR A 219 11.17 -2.08 -26.98
N THR A 220 10.33 -2.15 -28.00
CA THR A 220 10.26 -3.26 -28.97
C THR A 220 9.75 -2.73 -30.30
N SER A 221 9.95 -3.51 -31.38
CA SER A 221 9.41 -3.15 -32.70
C SER A 221 7.94 -3.52 -32.82
N ALA A 222 7.12 -2.62 -33.37
CA ALA A 222 5.71 -2.82 -33.64
C ALA A 222 5.42 -3.79 -34.78
N SER A 223 6.38 -3.99 -35.69
CA SER A 223 6.26 -4.92 -36.82
C SER A 223 6.24 -6.40 -36.42
N LYS A 224 6.58 -6.71 -35.17
CA LYS A 224 6.54 -8.10 -34.69
C LYS A 224 5.13 -8.46 -34.22
N PRO A 225 4.57 -9.59 -34.67
CA PRO A 225 3.29 -10.07 -34.18
C PRO A 225 3.38 -10.30 -32.67
N ASP A 226 2.30 -10.05 -31.98
CA ASP A 226 2.14 -10.24 -30.52
C ASP A 226 3.07 -9.40 -29.62
N ALA A 227 3.93 -8.54 -30.18
CA ALA A 227 4.84 -7.72 -29.37
C ALA A 227 4.09 -6.76 -28.43
N VAL A 228 3.01 -6.15 -28.93
CA VAL A 228 2.16 -5.24 -28.15
C VAL A 228 1.49 -5.97 -27.00
N ILE A 229 0.92 -7.13 -27.28
CA ILE A 229 0.24 -7.96 -26.28
C ILE A 229 1.24 -8.44 -25.23
N CYS A 230 2.43 -8.84 -25.67
CA CYS A 230 3.50 -9.24 -24.77
C CYS A 230 3.94 -8.08 -23.84
N LEU A 231 4.07 -6.84 -24.36
CA LEU A 231 4.33 -5.66 -23.52
C LEU A 231 3.22 -5.39 -22.52
N ALA A 232 1.95 -5.54 -22.93
CA ALA A 232 0.81 -5.39 -22.02
C ALA A 232 0.83 -6.46 -20.92
N MET A 233 1.20 -7.70 -21.28
CA MET A 233 1.36 -8.78 -20.29
C MET A 233 2.55 -8.51 -19.35
N ILE A 234 3.68 -8.04 -19.85
CA ILE A 234 4.84 -7.64 -19.01
C ILE A 234 4.42 -6.57 -18.01
N ALA A 235 3.70 -5.53 -18.47
CA ALA A 235 3.20 -4.47 -17.59
C ALA A 235 2.28 -5.04 -16.49
N SER A 236 1.36 -5.93 -16.85
CA SER A 236 0.40 -6.56 -15.94
C SER A 236 1.08 -7.49 -14.93
N VAL A 237 1.98 -8.34 -15.37
CA VAL A 237 2.76 -9.23 -14.47
C VAL A 237 3.62 -8.42 -13.52
N PHE A 238 4.29 -7.37 -14.02
CA PHE A 238 5.08 -6.49 -13.16
C PHE A 238 4.22 -5.76 -12.14
N GLN A 239 3.02 -5.31 -12.53
CA GLN A 239 2.06 -4.70 -11.62
C GLN A 239 1.68 -5.66 -10.48
N LEU A 240 1.38 -6.92 -10.80
CA LEU A 240 1.06 -7.96 -9.80
C LEU A 240 2.25 -8.25 -8.86
N LEU A 241 3.48 -8.25 -9.38
CA LEU A 241 4.70 -8.41 -8.57
C LEU A 241 4.92 -7.20 -7.66
N SER A 242 4.72 -6.00 -8.18
CA SER A 242 4.81 -4.74 -7.41
C SER A 242 3.80 -4.72 -6.26
N GLU A 243 2.59 -5.25 -6.45
CA GLU A 243 1.59 -5.35 -5.37
C GLU A 243 2.01 -6.31 -4.25
N VAL A 244 2.60 -7.46 -4.61
CA VAL A 244 3.12 -8.40 -3.61
C VAL A 244 4.28 -7.77 -2.82
N LEU A 245 5.19 -7.10 -3.51
CA LEU A 245 6.27 -6.33 -2.89
C LEU A 245 5.72 -5.26 -1.95
N TYR A 246 4.74 -4.49 -2.43
CA TYR A 246 4.14 -3.42 -1.65
C TYR A 246 3.50 -3.94 -0.35
N LYS A 247 2.74 -5.02 -0.41
CA LYS A 247 2.14 -5.66 0.77
C LYS A 247 3.22 -6.10 1.76
N ARG A 248 4.19 -6.89 1.29
CA ARG A 248 5.25 -7.46 2.13
C ARG A 248 6.15 -6.40 2.78
N TYR A 249 6.63 -5.43 1.98
CA TYR A 249 7.53 -4.39 2.48
C TYR A 249 6.83 -3.43 3.43
N ARG A 250 5.54 -3.15 3.18
CA ARG A 250 4.74 -2.34 4.09
C ARG A 250 4.55 -3.02 5.45
N GLU A 251 4.31 -4.32 5.48
CA GLU A 251 4.24 -5.11 6.71
C GLU A 251 5.58 -5.07 7.47
N ASP A 252 6.69 -5.18 6.75
CA ASP A 252 8.04 -5.10 7.30
C ASP A 252 8.50 -3.65 7.60
N LYS A 253 7.66 -2.65 7.41
CA LYS A 253 7.95 -1.20 7.54
C LYS A 253 9.17 -0.76 6.70
N ARG A 254 9.37 -1.38 5.54
CA ARG A 254 10.42 -1.07 4.59
C ARG A 254 9.92 -0.07 3.54
N PHE A 255 10.87 0.64 2.92
CA PHE A 255 10.57 1.53 1.80
C PHE A 255 10.02 0.74 0.62
N VAL A 256 8.87 1.18 0.11
CA VAL A 256 8.22 0.63 -1.07
C VAL A 256 7.26 1.64 -1.67
N LEU A 257 7.16 1.66 -3.00
CA LEU A 257 6.21 2.47 -3.75
C LEU A 257 5.35 1.59 -4.64
N GLN A 258 4.14 2.04 -4.91
CA GLN A 258 3.29 1.44 -5.94
C GLN A 258 3.74 1.91 -7.32
N THR A 259 3.44 1.14 -8.34
CA THR A 259 3.80 1.45 -9.72
C THR A 259 2.60 1.82 -10.56
N ARG A 260 2.86 2.47 -11.66
CA ARG A 260 1.97 2.80 -12.76
C ARG A 260 2.72 2.56 -14.06
N SER A 261 2.03 2.28 -15.16
CA SER A 261 2.70 1.99 -16.43
C SER A 261 1.97 2.60 -17.62
N ALA A 262 2.70 2.88 -18.68
CA ALA A 262 2.12 3.35 -19.93
C ALA A 262 2.83 2.71 -21.12
N ILE A 263 2.06 2.29 -22.13
CA ILE A 263 2.55 1.78 -23.40
C ILE A 263 2.18 2.77 -24.48
N SER A 264 3.13 3.13 -25.32
CA SER A 264 2.86 4.09 -26.42
C SER A 264 3.66 3.77 -27.65
N THR A 265 3.07 4.04 -28.80
CA THR A 265 3.77 4.26 -30.06
C THR A 265 4.13 5.75 -30.21
N ALA A 266 4.89 6.10 -31.23
CA ALA A 266 5.14 7.50 -31.59
C ALA A 266 3.82 8.24 -31.89
N VAL A 267 3.76 9.53 -31.56
CA VAL A 267 2.59 10.37 -31.77
C VAL A 267 2.96 11.43 -32.82
N GLU A 268 2.63 11.17 -34.08
CA GLU A 268 2.96 12.05 -35.20
C GLU A 268 2.40 13.48 -35.04
N ALA A 269 1.15 13.57 -34.58
CA ALA A 269 0.49 14.87 -34.38
C ALA A 269 1.22 15.78 -33.37
N MET A 270 2.03 15.20 -32.48
CA MET A 270 2.81 15.92 -31.47
C MET A 270 4.31 15.90 -31.76
N GLN A 271 4.74 15.21 -32.81
CA GLN A 271 6.16 15.00 -33.18
C GLN A 271 7.00 14.44 -32.02
N ILE A 272 6.43 13.51 -31.25
CA ILE A 272 7.12 12.83 -30.16
C ILE A 272 7.29 11.34 -30.46
N ASP A 273 8.42 10.79 -30.05
CA ASP A 273 8.71 9.37 -30.18
C ASP A 273 7.91 8.51 -29.18
N ALA A 274 8.00 7.19 -29.31
CA ALA A 274 7.27 6.26 -28.45
C ALA A 274 7.69 6.37 -26.97
N ILE A 275 8.97 6.63 -26.69
CA ILE A 275 9.51 6.74 -25.33
C ILE A 275 8.94 7.99 -24.66
N GLU A 276 9.04 9.13 -25.32
CA GLU A 276 8.53 10.41 -24.78
C GLU A 276 7.01 10.35 -24.61
N ALA A 277 6.29 9.74 -25.56
CA ALA A 277 4.85 9.55 -25.48
C ALA A 277 4.46 8.68 -24.27
N ALA A 278 5.13 7.55 -24.05
CA ALA A 278 4.92 6.70 -22.89
C ALA A 278 5.26 7.42 -21.58
N GLN A 279 6.33 8.22 -21.55
CA GLN A 279 6.70 9.04 -20.40
C GLN A 279 5.65 10.10 -20.07
N ARG A 280 5.14 10.80 -21.09
CA ARG A 280 4.09 11.81 -20.90
C ARG A 280 2.76 11.18 -20.47
N LEU A 281 2.43 10.01 -21.03
CA LEU A 281 1.19 9.31 -20.71
C LEU A 281 1.18 8.82 -19.25
N VAL A 282 2.28 8.23 -18.77
CA VAL A 282 2.37 7.68 -17.42
C VAL A 282 2.20 8.75 -16.33
N HIS A 283 2.54 10.00 -16.59
CA HIS A 283 2.36 11.08 -15.63
C HIS A 283 0.90 11.39 -15.30
N ASN A 284 -0.03 11.03 -16.19
CA ASN A 284 -1.47 11.25 -15.98
C ASN A 284 -2.15 10.11 -15.18
N LEU A 285 -1.39 9.08 -14.79
CA LEU A 285 -1.90 7.90 -14.10
C LEU A 285 -1.67 7.99 -12.60
N ILE A 286 -2.54 7.34 -11.84
CA ILE A 286 -2.34 7.11 -10.41
C ILE A 286 -1.76 5.72 -10.14
N ALA A 287 -1.59 5.38 -8.87
CA ALA A 287 -1.07 4.08 -8.47
C ALA A 287 -1.90 2.93 -9.05
N LYS A 288 -1.23 1.90 -9.56
CA LYS A 288 -1.80 0.68 -10.13
C LYS A 288 -2.52 0.84 -11.47
N GLU A 289 -2.52 2.01 -12.03
CA GLU A 289 -3.09 2.23 -13.35
C GLU A 289 -2.08 1.91 -14.44
N SER A 290 -2.63 1.37 -15.54
CA SER A 290 -1.90 1.13 -16.77
C SER A 290 -2.68 1.70 -17.94
N ALA A 291 -2.03 2.46 -18.81
CA ALA A 291 -2.66 3.04 -19.98
C ALA A 291 -1.86 2.75 -21.25
N LEU A 292 -2.52 2.88 -22.39
CA LEU A 292 -1.90 2.68 -23.69
C LEU A 292 -2.42 3.69 -24.72
N TYR A 293 -1.49 4.10 -25.58
CA TYR A 293 -1.74 4.87 -26.79
C TYR A 293 -1.12 4.10 -27.96
N LEU A 294 -1.98 3.50 -28.78
CA LEU A 294 -1.60 2.59 -29.84
C LEU A 294 -2.37 2.91 -31.12
N ASN A 295 -1.92 2.43 -32.27
CA ASN A 295 -2.69 2.53 -33.47
C ASN A 295 -3.94 1.62 -33.43
N HIS A 296 -4.86 1.79 -34.38
CA HIS A 296 -6.15 1.08 -34.37
C HIS A 296 -6.00 -0.45 -34.43
N GLU A 297 -5.07 -0.97 -35.19
CA GLU A 297 -4.84 -2.41 -35.32
C GLU A 297 -4.30 -3.02 -34.04
N GLN A 298 -3.32 -2.36 -33.42
CA GLN A 298 -2.74 -2.77 -32.15
C GLN A 298 -3.76 -2.68 -31.01
N LEU A 299 -4.58 -1.62 -30.97
CA LEU A 299 -5.66 -1.49 -29.99
C LEU A 299 -6.67 -2.63 -30.11
N LYS A 300 -7.01 -3.06 -31.33
CA LYS A 300 -7.89 -4.19 -31.55
C LYS A 300 -7.29 -5.47 -30.96
N GLN A 301 -6.02 -5.75 -31.22
CA GLN A 301 -5.32 -6.92 -30.69
C GLN A 301 -5.33 -6.94 -29.15
N VAL A 302 -5.06 -5.78 -28.52
CA VAL A 302 -5.07 -5.68 -27.06
C VAL A 302 -6.48 -5.79 -26.49
N ASN A 303 -7.50 -5.24 -27.18
CA ASN A 303 -8.88 -5.27 -26.73
C ASN A 303 -9.49 -6.68 -26.71
N ASP A 304 -8.95 -7.61 -27.51
CA ASP A 304 -9.35 -9.02 -27.45
C ASP A 304 -8.93 -9.71 -26.14
N GLN A 305 -7.93 -9.15 -25.45
CA GLN A 305 -7.35 -9.74 -24.25
C GLN A 305 -7.51 -8.87 -22.99
N TYR A 306 -7.79 -7.59 -23.14
CA TYR A 306 -7.93 -6.61 -22.06
C TYR A 306 -9.19 -5.78 -22.23
N GLN A 307 -9.80 -5.42 -21.11
CA GLN A 307 -10.88 -4.45 -21.09
C GLN A 307 -10.29 -3.04 -21.16
N LEU A 308 -10.52 -2.35 -22.28
CA LEU A 308 -10.05 -1.02 -22.52
C LEU A 308 -11.14 0.01 -22.22
N VAL A 309 -10.81 1.03 -21.44
CA VAL A 309 -11.71 2.15 -21.10
C VAL A 309 -10.99 3.44 -21.46
N ALA A 310 -11.71 4.41 -22.03
CA ALA A 310 -11.12 5.72 -22.33
C ALA A 310 -10.50 6.35 -21.08
N LEU A 311 -9.35 7.01 -21.24
CA LEU A 311 -8.67 7.65 -20.13
C LEU A 311 -9.57 8.77 -19.54
N PRO A 312 -9.80 8.79 -18.22
CA PRO A 312 -10.59 9.85 -17.60
C PRO A 312 -9.86 11.20 -17.66
N ASN A 313 -10.62 12.30 -17.85
CA ASN A 313 -10.11 13.67 -17.87
C ASN A 313 -8.97 13.93 -18.86
N PRO A 314 -9.19 13.73 -20.17
CA PRO A 314 -8.16 13.94 -21.17
C PRO A 314 -7.79 15.42 -21.29
N ILE A 315 -6.49 15.74 -21.19
CA ILE A 315 -5.99 17.12 -21.19
C ILE A 315 -5.45 17.52 -22.59
N ASN A 316 -4.90 16.58 -23.34
CA ASN A 316 -4.21 16.83 -24.61
C ASN A 316 -4.56 15.77 -25.66
N ALA A 317 -4.00 15.90 -26.88
CA ALA A 317 -4.26 14.96 -27.97
C ALA A 317 -3.84 13.53 -27.65
N LEU A 318 -2.73 13.32 -26.92
CA LEU A 318 -2.26 12.02 -26.49
C LEU A 318 -3.27 11.36 -25.53
N THR A 319 -3.71 12.07 -24.49
CA THR A 319 -4.62 11.53 -23.48
C THR A 319 -6.04 11.33 -23.98
N ARG A 320 -6.49 12.08 -25.01
CA ARG A 320 -7.82 11.91 -25.64
C ARG A 320 -7.95 10.57 -26.38
N ASN A 321 -6.84 10.10 -26.95
CA ASN A 321 -6.80 8.87 -27.74
C ASN A 321 -6.15 7.70 -26.96
N ALA A 322 -5.90 7.88 -25.66
CA ALA A 322 -5.35 6.86 -24.78
C ALA A 322 -6.47 6.09 -24.07
N PHE A 323 -6.19 4.84 -23.80
CA PHE A 323 -7.09 3.93 -23.11
C PHE A 323 -6.43 3.37 -21.84
N MET A 324 -7.20 3.21 -20.77
CA MET A 324 -6.79 2.50 -19.58
C MET A 324 -7.07 0.99 -19.73
N MET A 325 -6.15 0.17 -19.28
CA MET A 325 -6.36 -1.26 -19.09
C MET A 325 -7.07 -1.49 -17.75
N ASN A 326 -8.38 -1.68 -17.78
CA ASN A 326 -9.21 -1.81 -16.58
C ASN A 326 -9.35 -3.25 -16.09
N GLY A 327 -9.02 -4.23 -16.91
CA GLY A 327 -9.10 -5.65 -16.58
C GLY A 327 -8.51 -6.51 -17.68
N MET A 328 -8.39 -7.80 -17.39
CA MET A 328 -7.93 -8.83 -18.32
C MET A 328 -9.03 -9.87 -18.52
N THR A 329 -9.01 -10.58 -19.65
CA THR A 329 -9.79 -11.80 -19.79
C THR A 329 -9.39 -12.82 -18.73
N PRO A 330 -10.28 -13.75 -18.32
CA PRO A 330 -9.97 -14.77 -17.33
C PRO A 330 -8.70 -15.57 -17.66
N GLU A 331 -8.51 -15.93 -18.91
CA GLU A 331 -7.35 -16.68 -19.40
C GLU A 331 -6.05 -15.90 -19.20
N ASN A 332 -6.03 -14.61 -19.57
CA ASN A 332 -4.87 -13.76 -19.37
C ASN A 332 -4.59 -13.44 -17.91
N ALA A 333 -5.63 -13.35 -17.10
CA ALA A 333 -5.50 -13.17 -15.66
C ALA A 333 -4.85 -14.39 -15.01
N GLU A 334 -5.26 -15.60 -15.39
CA GLU A 334 -4.64 -16.86 -14.95
C GLU A 334 -3.18 -16.96 -15.40
N LEU A 335 -2.90 -16.63 -16.65
CA LEU A 335 -1.55 -16.59 -17.20
C LEU A 335 -0.65 -15.62 -16.41
N ALA A 336 -1.10 -14.39 -16.20
CA ALA A 336 -0.35 -13.38 -15.44
C ALA A 336 -0.08 -13.85 -14.00
N GLN A 337 -1.07 -14.50 -13.35
CA GLN A 337 -0.89 -15.07 -12.01
C GLN A 337 0.08 -16.25 -12.00
N SER A 338 0.04 -17.10 -13.03
CA SER A 338 0.97 -18.22 -13.20
C SER A 338 2.41 -17.73 -13.32
N ILE A 339 2.65 -16.78 -14.24
CA ILE A 339 3.98 -16.18 -14.46
C ILE A 339 4.47 -15.49 -13.16
N ARG A 340 3.60 -14.70 -12.51
CA ARG A 340 3.93 -14.09 -11.22
C ARG A 340 4.37 -15.13 -10.19
N THR A 341 3.61 -16.23 -10.08
CA THR A 341 3.89 -17.30 -9.12
C THR A 341 5.21 -18.00 -9.42
N GLU A 342 5.52 -18.20 -10.69
CA GLU A 342 6.80 -18.77 -11.12
C GLU A 342 7.97 -17.85 -10.76
N ILE A 343 7.85 -16.55 -11.00
CA ILE A 343 8.86 -15.56 -10.63
C ILE A 343 9.10 -15.54 -9.12
N LEU A 344 8.03 -15.58 -8.32
CA LEU A 344 8.12 -15.54 -6.86
C LEU A 344 8.65 -16.83 -6.24
N LYS A 345 8.36 -17.98 -6.84
CA LYS A 345 8.91 -19.27 -6.37
C LYS A 345 10.42 -19.37 -6.58
N GLY A 346 10.95 -18.62 -7.53
CA GLY A 346 12.31 -18.82 -8.01
C GLY A 346 12.46 -20.22 -8.61
N LYS A 347 13.39 -20.45 -9.53
CA LYS A 347 13.82 -21.82 -9.81
C LYS A 347 14.40 -22.38 -8.50
N GLN A 348 13.65 -23.21 -7.79
CA GLN A 348 14.27 -24.16 -6.88
C GLN A 348 15.18 -25.00 -7.76
N GLY A 349 16.47 -24.70 -7.67
CA GLY A 349 17.46 -25.19 -8.57
C GLY A 349 17.42 -26.70 -8.70
N ARG A 350 17.40 -27.15 -9.91
CA ARG A 350 18.15 -28.31 -10.30
C ARG A 350 19.63 -27.92 -10.26
N PHE A 351 20.30 -28.24 -9.22
CA PHE A 351 21.71 -28.54 -9.13
C PHE A 351 21.84 -29.80 -8.27
#